data_5526b9bfbee46914b52f9f4afb97595a
#
_entry.id   5526b9bfbee46914b52f9f4afb97595a
#
_cell.length_a   1.000
_cell.length_b   1.000
_cell.length_c   1.000
_cell.angle_alpha   90.00
_cell.angle_beta   90.00
_cell.angle_gamma   90.00
#
_symmetry.space_group_name_H-M   'P 1'
#
loop_
_entity.id
_entity.type
_entity.pdbx_description
1 polymer ?
#
loop_
_entity_poly.entity_id
_entity_poly.type
_entity_poly.pdbx_seq_one_letter_code
_entity_poly.pdbx_strand_id
1 'polypeptide(L)'
;MNAKKWDVYVYGDVNIDIVIPGVEKFPEPGQEDEVSVMETFVGGGAALFTLGVGKLGLHPVFQGEVGDDCYGELIRNKFRESHVDDSLLVVSKELKTGISLSFTNEKDRSFLTYRGTNEKISIVNVDVEKVKEAAHIHVTGYAGSINHNEYLELLKKIKAETQATVSFDVGWDSTGEWKPEIRDLFPYIDVLFMNETEAEHYGRKESAEEAAREFARTAGMAV
;
A
#
# COMPACT_ATOMS: atom_id res chain seq x y z
N MET A 1 11.99 -17.92 -22.51
CA MET A 1 11.03 -17.11 -21.74
C MET A 1 11.00 -15.74 -22.40
N ASN A 2 9.86 -15.23 -22.80
CA ASN A 2 9.77 -13.85 -23.31
C ASN A 2 10.10 -12.89 -22.16
N ALA A 3 10.90 -11.86 -22.43
CA ALA A 3 11.19 -10.83 -21.45
C ALA A 3 9.87 -10.21 -20.99
N LYS A 4 9.69 -10.05 -19.68
CA LYS A 4 8.53 -9.38 -19.10
C LYS A 4 8.62 -7.89 -19.41
N LYS A 5 7.46 -7.25 -19.56
CA LYS A 5 7.38 -5.80 -19.81
C LYS A 5 7.78 -5.01 -18.56
N TRP A 6 7.35 -5.49 -17.39
CA TRP A 6 7.65 -4.88 -16.10
C TRP A 6 8.31 -5.88 -15.15
N ASP A 7 9.20 -5.38 -14.31
CA ASP A 7 9.76 -6.18 -13.21
C ASP A 7 8.71 -6.38 -12.12
N VAL A 8 7.97 -5.32 -11.78
CA VAL A 8 6.96 -5.34 -10.72
C VAL A 8 5.69 -4.62 -11.17
N TYR A 9 4.55 -5.26 -10.96
CA TYR A 9 3.24 -4.65 -11.04
C TYR A 9 2.75 -4.34 -9.62
N VAL A 10 2.32 -3.11 -9.37
CA VAL A 10 1.81 -2.68 -8.07
C VAL A 10 0.40 -2.14 -8.22
N TYR A 11 -0.50 -2.62 -7.37
CA TYR A 11 -1.85 -2.08 -7.24
C TYR A 11 -2.09 -1.62 -5.81
N GLY A 12 -2.61 -0.41 -5.65
CA GLY A 12 -3.01 0.07 -4.34
C GLY A 12 -3.13 1.58 -4.22
N ASP A 13 -2.95 2.04 -3.00
CA ASP A 13 -3.14 3.42 -2.59
C ASP A 13 -2.00 4.34 -3.01
N VAL A 14 -2.41 5.55 -3.34
CA VAL A 14 -1.51 6.70 -3.54
C VAL A 14 -2.20 7.97 -3.06
N ASN A 15 -1.50 8.76 -2.28
CA ASN A 15 -1.98 10.03 -1.75
C ASN A 15 -0.84 11.02 -1.56
N ILE A 16 -1.17 12.19 -1.09
CA ILE A 16 -0.20 13.16 -0.58
C ILE A 16 -0.21 13.13 0.93
N ASP A 17 0.97 13.04 1.52
CA ASP A 17 1.19 13.24 2.94
C ASP A 17 1.69 14.67 3.17
N ILE A 18 0.93 15.46 3.93
CA ILE A 18 1.32 16.78 4.40
C ILE A 18 1.74 16.62 5.86
N VAL A 19 3.04 16.74 6.12
CA VAL A 19 3.63 16.53 7.44
C VAL A 19 3.84 17.87 8.12
N ILE A 20 3.27 18.01 9.31
CA ILE A 20 3.35 19.21 10.15
C ILE A 20 3.95 18.80 11.51
N PRO A 21 5.28 18.96 11.68
CA PRO A 21 5.95 18.58 12.92
C PRO A 21 5.76 19.63 14.02
N GLY A 22 5.89 19.18 15.28
CA GLY A 22 5.89 20.05 16.46
C GLY A 22 4.53 20.54 16.91
N VAL A 23 3.45 19.85 16.52
CA VAL A 23 2.08 20.17 16.98
C VAL A 23 1.81 19.49 18.32
N GLU A 24 2.08 20.19 19.40
CA GLU A 24 1.84 19.69 20.77
C GLU A 24 0.37 19.71 21.16
N LYS A 25 -0.37 20.72 20.69
CA LYS A 25 -1.78 20.90 20.96
C LYS A 25 -2.47 21.56 19.79
N PHE A 26 -3.66 21.15 19.45
CA PHE A 26 -4.50 21.85 18.48
C PHE A 26 -5.10 23.11 19.11
N PRO A 27 -5.23 24.22 18.33
CA PRO A 27 -5.90 25.42 18.81
C PRO A 27 -7.36 25.15 19.15
N GLU A 28 -7.88 25.86 20.15
CA GLU A 28 -9.29 25.81 20.48
C GLU A 28 -10.13 26.48 19.38
N PRO A 29 -11.41 26.15 19.20
CA PRO A 29 -12.26 26.80 18.22
C PRO A 29 -12.22 28.34 18.32
N GLY A 30 -11.88 28.98 17.21
CA GLY A 30 -11.71 30.45 17.13
C GLY A 30 -10.31 30.97 17.45
N GLN A 31 -9.37 30.07 17.76
CA GLN A 31 -7.95 30.40 17.91
C GLN A 31 -7.16 30.00 16.66
N GLU A 32 -5.99 30.60 16.48
CA GLU A 32 -5.03 30.32 15.41
C GLU A 32 -3.66 30.07 16.04
N ASP A 33 -3.00 28.99 15.59
CA ASP A 33 -1.61 28.72 15.93
C ASP A 33 -0.78 28.66 14.64
N GLU A 34 0.43 29.20 14.67
CA GLU A 34 1.35 29.20 13.54
C GLU A 34 2.28 27.97 13.62
N VAL A 35 2.46 27.32 12.46
CA VAL A 35 3.44 26.24 12.32
C VAL A 35 4.65 26.74 11.53
N SER A 36 5.85 26.38 11.95
CA SER A 36 7.09 26.84 11.33
C SER A 36 7.53 25.97 10.15
N VAL A 37 7.04 24.72 10.07
CA VAL A 37 7.42 23.75 9.05
C VAL A 37 6.18 22.99 8.58
N MET A 38 6.07 22.86 7.26
CA MET A 38 5.11 22.00 6.61
C MET A 38 5.76 21.41 5.36
N GLU A 39 5.79 20.10 5.26
CA GLU A 39 6.40 19.39 4.13
C GLU A 39 5.36 18.51 3.42
N THR A 40 5.54 18.37 2.10
CA THR A 40 4.63 17.61 1.25
C THR A 40 5.37 16.46 0.59
N PHE A 41 4.86 15.25 0.75
CA PHE A 41 5.44 14.02 0.20
C PHE A 41 4.38 13.22 -0.55
N VAL A 42 4.82 12.35 -1.45
CA VAL A 42 3.97 11.26 -1.93
C VAL A 42 3.85 10.23 -0.83
N GLY A 43 2.62 9.87 -0.50
CA GLY A 43 2.24 8.85 0.46
C GLY A 43 1.46 7.71 -0.18
N GLY A 44 0.98 6.81 0.65
CA GLY A 44 0.34 5.56 0.26
C GLY A 44 1.33 4.40 0.21
N GLY A 45 1.01 3.29 0.90
CA GLY A 45 1.91 2.14 1.03
C GLY A 45 2.34 1.58 -0.31
N ALA A 46 1.38 1.38 -1.21
CA ALA A 46 1.64 0.88 -2.56
C ALA A 46 2.51 1.84 -3.38
N ALA A 47 2.25 3.15 -3.31
CA ALA A 47 3.03 4.13 -4.04
C ALA A 47 4.46 4.24 -3.51
N LEU A 48 4.65 4.22 -2.18
CA LEU A 48 5.97 4.26 -1.55
C LEU A 48 6.81 3.03 -1.92
N PHE A 49 6.20 1.84 -1.89
CA PHE A 49 6.84 0.62 -2.37
C PHE A 49 7.28 0.77 -3.84
N THR A 50 6.39 1.26 -4.70
CA THR A 50 6.67 1.45 -6.13
C THR A 50 7.83 2.41 -6.38
N LEU A 51 7.84 3.56 -5.68
CA LEU A 51 8.93 4.53 -5.75
C LEU A 51 10.26 3.93 -5.28
N GLY A 52 10.23 3.12 -4.22
CA GLY A 52 11.40 2.39 -3.72
C GLY A 52 11.98 1.43 -4.76
N VAL A 53 11.11 0.63 -5.37
CA VAL A 53 11.49 -0.32 -6.43
C VAL A 53 12.10 0.40 -7.63
N GLY A 54 11.49 1.50 -8.08
CA GLY A 54 12.03 2.30 -9.18
C GLY A 54 13.41 2.90 -8.87
N LYS A 55 13.61 3.42 -7.65
CA LYS A 55 14.92 3.94 -7.20
C LYS A 55 16.00 2.86 -7.10
N LEU A 56 15.62 1.60 -6.89
CA LEU A 56 16.55 0.47 -6.92
C LEU A 56 16.91 0.03 -8.34
N GLY A 57 16.40 0.69 -9.37
CA GLY A 57 16.73 0.44 -10.77
C GLY A 57 15.90 -0.64 -11.45
N LEU A 58 14.82 -1.09 -10.81
CA LEU A 58 13.81 -1.95 -11.44
C LEU A 58 12.79 -1.11 -12.20
N HIS A 59 12.02 -1.73 -13.08
CA HIS A 59 10.99 -1.09 -13.89
C HIS A 59 9.58 -1.48 -13.39
N PRO A 60 9.03 -0.77 -12.37
CA PRO A 60 7.69 -1.03 -11.88
C PRO A 60 6.63 -0.33 -12.73
N VAL A 61 5.42 -0.89 -12.77
CA VAL A 61 4.19 -0.22 -13.19
C VAL A 61 3.26 -0.06 -12.01
N PHE A 62 2.61 1.10 -11.92
CA PHE A 62 1.63 1.38 -10.87
C PHE A 62 0.21 1.48 -11.45
N GLN A 63 -0.70 0.67 -10.93
CA GLN A 63 -2.13 0.80 -11.17
C GLN A 63 -2.81 1.39 -9.94
N GLY A 64 -3.51 2.50 -10.12
CA GLY A 64 -4.23 3.21 -9.08
C GLY A 64 -4.96 4.41 -9.68
N GLU A 65 -5.41 5.34 -8.83
CA GLU A 65 -6.17 6.50 -9.27
C GLU A 65 -5.71 7.76 -8.52
N VAL A 66 -5.56 8.87 -9.26
CA VAL A 66 -5.31 10.21 -8.72
C VAL A 66 -6.34 11.19 -9.26
N GLY A 67 -6.54 12.33 -8.61
CA GLY A 67 -7.41 13.39 -9.11
C GLY A 67 -6.80 14.18 -10.26
N ASP A 68 -7.66 14.83 -11.06
CA ASP A 68 -7.26 15.88 -12.00
C ASP A 68 -7.02 17.17 -11.21
N ASP A 69 -5.91 17.21 -10.49
CA ASP A 69 -5.49 18.32 -9.61
C ASP A 69 -3.97 18.39 -9.47
N CYS A 70 -3.47 19.45 -8.78
CA CYS A 70 -2.04 19.68 -8.61
C CYS A 70 -1.33 18.55 -7.84
N TYR A 71 -2.02 17.84 -6.96
CA TYR A 71 -1.46 16.71 -6.22
C TYR A 71 -1.34 15.47 -7.09
N GLY A 72 -2.33 15.20 -7.95
CA GLY A 72 -2.23 14.14 -8.96
C GLY A 72 -1.08 14.38 -9.93
N GLU A 73 -0.85 15.64 -10.34
CA GLU A 73 0.29 16.00 -11.18
C GLU A 73 1.62 15.80 -10.42
N LEU A 74 1.71 16.20 -9.16
CA LEU A 74 2.90 16.01 -8.32
C LEU A 74 3.26 14.51 -8.21
N ILE A 75 2.28 13.65 -7.94
CA ILE A 75 2.47 12.19 -7.87
C ILE A 75 3.02 11.65 -9.19
N ARG A 76 2.40 12.01 -10.32
CA ARG A 76 2.83 11.56 -11.65
C ARG A 76 4.25 12.00 -11.98
N ASN A 77 4.61 13.24 -11.63
CA ASN A 77 5.97 13.74 -11.83
C ASN A 77 6.96 12.94 -10.99
N LYS A 78 6.60 12.63 -9.72
CA LYS A 78 7.45 11.83 -8.83
C LYS A 78 7.64 10.40 -9.32
N PHE A 79 6.59 9.80 -9.89
CA PHE A 79 6.67 8.49 -10.53
C PHE A 79 7.66 8.50 -11.70
N ARG A 80 7.56 9.47 -12.60
CA ARG A 80 8.48 9.60 -13.75
C ARG A 80 9.92 9.82 -13.32
N GLU A 81 10.16 10.68 -12.32
CA GLU A 81 11.50 10.90 -11.74
C GLU A 81 12.10 9.61 -11.16
N SER A 82 11.27 8.69 -10.70
CA SER A 82 11.66 7.42 -10.11
C SER A 82 11.56 6.23 -11.08
N HIS A 83 11.43 6.50 -12.40
CA HIS A 83 11.34 5.49 -13.45
C HIS A 83 10.16 4.52 -13.31
N VAL A 84 9.07 4.96 -12.69
CA VAL A 84 7.81 4.21 -12.58
C VAL A 84 6.99 4.43 -13.85
N ASP A 85 6.48 3.34 -14.44
CA ASP A 85 5.51 3.41 -15.53
C ASP A 85 4.13 3.82 -14.96
N ASP A 86 3.65 5.02 -15.27
CA ASP A 86 2.35 5.56 -14.86
C ASP A 86 1.22 5.30 -15.87
N SER A 87 1.45 4.41 -16.84
CA SER A 87 0.48 4.14 -17.92
C SER A 87 -0.83 3.49 -17.46
N LEU A 88 -0.83 2.87 -16.28
CA LEU A 88 -2.03 2.28 -15.66
C LEU A 88 -2.63 3.16 -14.54
N LEU A 89 -2.08 4.37 -14.35
CA LEU A 89 -2.61 5.32 -13.38
C LEU A 89 -3.79 6.10 -14.01
N VAL A 90 -4.97 5.97 -13.41
CA VAL A 90 -6.18 6.68 -13.83
C VAL A 90 -6.19 8.09 -13.27
N VAL A 91 -6.58 9.08 -14.10
CA VAL A 91 -6.80 10.46 -13.66
C VAL A 91 -8.30 10.71 -13.56
N SER A 92 -8.79 10.84 -12.33
CA SER A 92 -10.20 11.07 -12.02
C SER A 92 -10.58 12.53 -12.25
N LYS A 93 -11.69 12.76 -12.95
CA LYS A 93 -12.31 14.09 -13.05
C LYS A 93 -13.38 14.33 -11.97
N GLU A 94 -13.77 13.28 -11.26
CA GLU A 94 -14.85 13.32 -10.28
C GLU A 94 -14.34 13.49 -8.85
N LEU A 95 -13.25 12.77 -8.52
CA LEU A 95 -12.66 12.77 -7.19
C LEU A 95 -11.31 13.49 -7.19
N LYS A 96 -10.99 14.12 -6.08
CA LYS A 96 -9.68 14.70 -5.83
C LYS A 96 -8.71 13.65 -5.33
N THR A 97 -7.41 13.91 -5.52
CA THR A 97 -6.33 13.11 -4.95
C THR A 97 -6.47 13.00 -3.45
N GLY A 98 -6.25 11.81 -2.90
CA GLY A 98 -6.24 11.58 -1.46
C GLY A 98 -5.15 12.41 -0.76
N ILE A 99 -5.45 12.88 0.45
CA ILE A 99 -4.52 13.67 1.27
C ILE A 99 -4.55 13.14 2.69
N SER A 100 -3.38 12.95 3.29
CA SER A 100 -3.22 12.66 4.71
C SER A 100 -2.45 13.81 5.38
N LEU A 101 -3.07 14.48 6.33
CA LEU A 101 -2.41 15.46 7.19
C LEU A 101 -1.82 14.71 8.39
N SER A 102 -0.52 14.74 8.55
CA SER A 102 0.20 14.12 9.65
C SER A 102 0.70 15.19 10.63
N PHE A 103 0.19 15.16 11.82
CA PHE A 103 0.61 16.02 12.93
C PHE A 103 1.50 15.20 13.86
N THR A 104 2.76 15.60 14.00
CA THR A 104 3.72 14.86 14.83
C THR A 104 4.14 15.69 16.04
N ASN A 105 4.27 15.04 17.17
CA ASN A 105 4.89 15.59 18.38
C ASN A 105 6.00 14.65 18.89
N GLU A 106 6.56 14.94 20.07
CA GLU A 106 7.65 14.12 20.62
C GLU A 106 7.23 12.68 20.98
N LYS A 107 5.93 12.40 21.09
CA LYS A 107 5.42 11.09 21.55
C LYS A 107 4.90 10.23 20.42
N ASP A 108 4.11 10.82 19.51
CA ASP A 108 3.40 10.05 18.50
C ASP A 108 2.91 10.93 17.33
N ARG A 109 2.19 10.34 16.40
CA ARG A 109 1.60 10.96 15.22
C ARG A 109 0.08 10.85 15.25
N SER A 110 -0.58 11.92 14.82
CA SER A 110 -2.03 11.95 14.56
C SER A 110 -2.29 12.23 13.10
N PHE A 111 -3.36 11.67 12.56
CA PHE A 111 -3.68 11.84 11.14
C PHE A 111 -5.11 12.34 10.95
N LEU A 112 -5.27 13.23 9.97
CA LEU A 112 -6.56 13.55 9.36
C LEU A 112 -6.46 13.21 7.89
N THR A 113 -7.28 12.26 7.43
CA THR A 113 -7.20 11.73 6.07
C THR A 113 -8.47 12.01 5.28
N TYR A 114 -8.29 12.70 4.14
CA TYR A 114 -9.27 12.73 3.06
C TYR A 114 -8.92 11.64 2.06
N ARG A 115 -9.76 10.63 1.93
CA ARG A 115 -9.48 9.45 1.09
C ARG A 115 -9.45 9.78 -0.39
N GLY A 116 -10.34 10.65 -0.86
CA GLY A 116 -10.40 11.06 -2.27
C GLY A 116 -10.47 9.85 -3.21
N THR A 117 -9.61 9.81 -4.22
CA THR A 117 -9.54 8.70 -5.19
C THR A 117 -9.27 7.34 -4.54
N ASN A 118 -8.67 7.28 -3.35
CA ASN A 118 -8.45 6.04 -2.61
C ASN A 118 -9.76 5.39 -2.10
N GLU A 119 -10.91 6.07 -2.18
CA GLU A 119 -12.20 5.45 -1.90
C GLU A 119 -12.59 4.37 -2.91
N LYS A 120 -12.06 4.46 -4.13
CA LYS A 120 -12.34 3.50 -5.23
C LYS A 120 -11.39 2.29 -5.24
N ILE A 121 -10.41 2.24 -4.34
CA ILE A 121 -9.48 1.13 -4.29
C ILE A 121 -10.22 -0.12 -3.84
N SER A 122 -10.21 -1.12 -4.70
CA SER A 122 -10.67 -2.46 -4.41
C SER A 122 -9.81 -3.46 -5.16
N ILE A 123 -9.36 -4.50 -4.47
CA ILE A 123 -8.46 -5.51 -5.02
C ILE A 123 -9.05 -6.23 -6.24
N VAL A 124 -10.38 -6.21 -6.42
CA VAL A 124 -11.07 -6.77 -7.60
C VAL A 124 -10.75 -6.02 -8.90
N ASN A 125 -10.23 -4.78 -8.79
CA ASN A 125 -9.86 -3.96 -9.94
C ASN A 125 -8.46 -4.30 -10.50
N VAL A 126 -7.73 -5.22 -9.88
CA VAL A 126 -6.43 -5.68 -10.40
C VAL A 126 -6.62 -6.31 -11.78
N ASP A 127 -5.91 -5.77 -12.77
CA ASP A 127 -5.92 -6.30 -14.12
C ASP A 127 -4.95 -7.48 -14.25
N VAL A 128 -5.46 -8.71 -14.07
CA VAL A 128 -4.66 -9.95 -14.15
C VAL A 128 -4.00 -10.13 -15.51
N GLU A 129 -4.59 -9.62 -16.61
CA GLU A 129 -3.95 -9.67 -17.93
C GLU A 129 -2.69 -8.80 -17.95
N LYS A 130 -2.68 -7.69 -17.23
CA LYS A 130 -1.48 -6.87 -17.04
C LYS A 130 -0.47 -7.51 -16.09
N VAL A 131 -0.94 -8.21 -15.06
CA VAL A 131 -0.05 -8.98 -14.17
C VAL A 131 0.74 -10.04 -14.95
N LYS A 132 0.18 -10.64 -16.02
CA LYS A 132 0.89 -11.58 -16.90
C LYS A 132 2.12 -10.95 -17.58
N GLU A 133 2.11 -9.63 -17.76
CA GLU A 133 3.23 -8.88 -18.36
C GLU A 133 4.35 -8.54 -17.35
N ALA A 134 4.13 -8.78 -16.05
CA ALA A 134 5.09 -8.52 -14.97
C ALA A 134 5.76 -9.80 -14.44
N ALA A 135 6.95 -9.66 -13.85
CA ALA A 135 7.64 -10.77 -13.20
C ALA A 135 7.16 -10.96 -11.74
N HIS A 136 6.71 -9.88 -11.11
CA HIS A 136 6.26 -9.84 -9.72
C HIS A 136 5.02 -8.96 -9.58
N ILE A 137 4.14 -9.29 -8.64
CA ILE A 137 3.06 -8.40 -8.20
C ILE A 137 3.19 -8.09 -6.71
N HIS A 138 3.02 -6.82 -6.36
CA HIS A 138 2.88 -6.37 -4.99
C HIS A 138 1.45 -5.91 -4.73
N VAL A 139 0.85 -6.41 -3.67
CA VAL A 139 -0.50 -6.05 -3.24
C VAL A 139 -0.51 -5.61 -1.78
N THR A 140 -1.36 -4.64 -1.46
CA THR A 140 -1.56 -4.07 -0.13
C THR A 140 -3.04 -3.72 0.07
N GLY A 141 -3.43 -3.25 1.25
CA GLY A 141 -4.80 -2.80 1.53
C GLY A 141 -5.74 -3.90 2.01
N TYR A 142 -5.21 -4.96 2.57
CA TYR A 142 -6.01 -5.99 3.25
C TYR A 142 -6.72 -5.37 4.47
N ALA A 143 -8.02 -5.61 4.57
CA ALA A 143 -8.87 -5.05 5.62
C ALA A 143 -9.59 -6.18 6.42
N GLY A 144 -8.85 -7.22 6.75
CA GLY A 144 -9.38 -8.34 7.50
C GLY A 144 -10.56 -9.01 6.79
N SER A 145 -11.60 -9.35 7.55
CA SER A 145 -12.79 -10.04 7.02
C SER A 145 -13.60 -9.23 6.00
N ILE A 146 -13.37 -7.91 5.90
CA ILE A 146 -14.11 -7.04 4.97
C ILE A 146 -13.84 -7.44 3.51
N ASN A 147 -12.57 -7.75 3.17
CA ASN A 147 -12.17 -8.04 1.81
C ASN A 147 -11.38 -9.37 1.65
N HIS A 148 -11.39 -10.22 2.67
CA HIS A 148 -10.64 -11.49 2.68
C HIS A 148 -10.91 -12.35 1.43
N ASN A 149 -12.19 -12.56 1.11
CA ASN A 149 -12.56 -13.41 -0.03
C ASN A 149 -12.10 -12.83 -1.37
N GLU A 150 -12.11 -11.50 -1.52
CA GLU A 150 -11.64 -10.83 -2.72
C GLU A 150 -10.13 -11.06 -2.93
N TYR A 151 -9.34 -10.97 -1.85
CA TYR A 151 -7.91 -11.29 -1.89
C TYR A 151 -7.66 -12.75 -2.21
N LEU A 152 -8.38 -13.66 -1.57
CA LEU A 152 -8.22 -15.10 -1.80
C LEU A 152 -8.51 -15.47 -3.26
N GLU A 153 -9.57 -14.95 -3.84
CA GLU A 153 -9.93 -15.21 -5.24
C GLU A 153 -8.91 -14.59 -6.20
N LEU A 154 -8.45 -13.36 -5.95
CA LEU A 154 -7.41 -12.73 -6.77
C LEU A 154 -6.11 -13.54 -6.73
N LEU A 155 -5.62 -13.90 -5.54
CA LEU A 155 -4.35 -14.61 -5.38
C LEU A 155 -4.40 -15.99 -6.02
N LYS A 156 -5.51 -16.73 -5.88
CA LYS A 156 -5.74 -17.99 -6.61
C LYS A 156 -5.65 -17.80 -8.11
N LYS A 157 -6.31 -16.75 -8.63
CA LYS A 157 -6.31 -16.45 -10.06
C LYS A 157 -4.91 -16.10 -10.56
N ILE A 158 -4.17 -15.25 -9.85
CA ILE A 158 -2.79 -14.91 -10.18
C ILE A 158 -1.92 -16.18 -10.25
N LYS A 159 -2.01 -17.04 -9.24
CA LYS A 159 -1.22 -18.27 -9.20
C LYS A 159 -1.60 -19.26 -10.30
N ALA A 160 -2.86 -19.32 -10.69
CA ALA A 160 -3.35 -20.22 -11.75
C ALA A 160 -3.01 -19.70 -13.17
N GLU A 161 -3.05 -18.40 -13.39
CA GLU A 161 -3.01 -17.81 -14.72
C GLU A 161 -1.68 -17.12 -15.06
N THR A 162 -0.80 -16.91 -14.07
CA THR A 162 0.45 -16.17 -14.27
C THR A 162 1.67 -16.95 -13.76
N GLN A 163 2.86 -16.46 -14.09
CA GLN A 163 4.14 -16.91 -13.53
C GLN A 163 4.73 -15.86 -12.57
N ALA A 164 3.97 -14.83 -12.24
CA ALA A 164 4.42 -13.79 -11.34
C ALA A 164 4.56 -14.33 -9.91
N THR A 165 5.62 -13.92 -9.23
CA THR A 165 5.71 -14.05 -7.78
C THR A 165 4.86 -12.98 -7.11
N VAL A 166 4.47 -13.20 -5.85
CA VAL A 166 3.55 -12.34 -5.11
C VAL A 166 4.20 -11.85 -3.83
N SER A 167 4.26 -10.54 -3.63
CA SER A 167 4.46 -9.97 -2.30
C SER A 167 3.19 -9.31 -1.79
N PHE A 168 2.99 -9.41 -0.50
CA PHE A 168 1.78 -8.94 0.17
C PHE A 168 2.14 -8.16 1.43
N ASP A 169 1.71 -6.91 1.48
CA ASP A 169 1.78 -6.06 2.67
C ASP A 169 0.40 -6.03 3.33
N VAL A 170 0.32 -6.56 4.53
CA VAL A 170 -0.94 -6.78 5.22
C VAL A 170 -1.62 -5.46 5.58
N GLY A 171 -0.86 -4.52 6.12
CA GLY A 171 -1.38 -3.28 6.67
C GLY A 171 -2.19 -3.48 7.96
N TRP A 172 -2.68 -2.37 8.48
CA TRP A 172 -3.45 -2.36 9.72
C TRP A 172 -4.86 -2.93 9.51
N ASP A 173 -5.25 -3.91 10.32
CA ASP A 173 -6.63 -4.41 10.33
C ASP A 173 -7.58 -3.39 10.98
N SER A 174 -8.31 -2.65 10.15
CA SER A 174 -9.26 -1.64 10.61
C SER A 174 -10.47 -2.20 11.38
N THR A 175 -10.71 -3.52 11.28
CA THR A 175 -11.76 -4.19 12.07
C THR A 175 -11.31 -4.46 13.49
N GLY A 176 -10.00 -4.53 13.74
CA GLY A 176 -9.42 -4.92 15.03
C GLY A 176 -9.64 -6.39 15.41
N GLU A 177 -10.17 -7.20 14.50
CA GLU A 177 -10.50 -8.62 14.78
C GLU A 177 -9.27 -9.53 14.66
N TRP A 178 -8.29 -9.16 13.83
CA TRP A 178 -7.04 -9.90 13.61
C TRP A 178 -7.28 -11.40 13.38
N LYS A 179 -8.22 -11.70 12.46
CA LYS A 179 -8.66 -13.06 12.23
C LYS A 179 -7.56 -13.94 11.62
N PRO A 180 -7.43 -15.18 12.09
CA PRO A 180 -6.42 -16.11 11.61
C PRO A 180 -6.65 -16.58 10.17
N GLU A 181 -7.81 -16.30 9.57
CA GLU A 181 -8.15 -16.62 8.18
C GLU A 181 -7.19 -15.99 7.16
N ILE A 182 -6.44 -14.95 7.52
CA ILE A 182 -5.35 -14.42 6.68
C ILE A 182 -4.40 -15.55 6.22
N ARG A 183 -4.26 -16.61 7.02
CA ARG A 183 -3.41 -17.76 6.70
C ARG A 183 -3.87 -18.54 5.45
N ASP A 184 -5.12 -18.38 5.04
CA ASP A 184 -5.65 -18.98 3.82
C ASP A 184 -5.02 -18.37 2.56
N LEU A 185 -4.47 -17.15 2.69
CA LEU A 185 -3.76 -16.45 1.63
C LEU A 185 -2.31 -16.92 1.46
N PHE A 186 -1.68 -17.42 2.51
CA PHE A 186 -0.25 -17.75 2.56
C PHE A 186 0.22 -18.72 1.46
N PRO A 187 -0.55 -19.76 1.06
CA PRO A 187 -0.13 -20.64 -0.03
C PRO A 187 0.08 -19.94 -1.39
N TYR A 188 -0.41 -18.72 -1.53
CA TYR A 188 -0.38 -17.94 -2.77
C TYR A 188 0.60 -16.76 -2.71
N ILE A 189 1.33 -16.60 -1.60
CA ILE A 189 2.24 -15.50 -1.32
C ILE A 189 3.67 -16.02 -1.28
N ASP A 190 4.60 -15.32 -1.93
CA ASP A 190 6.02 -15.65 -1.92
C ASP A 190 6.79 -14.79 -0.89
N VAL A 191 6.34 -13.54 -0.65
CA VAL A 191 6.92 -12.62 0.35
C VAL A 191 5.80 -11.94 1.12
N LEU A 192 5.83 -12.02 2.44
CA LEU A 192 4.87 -11.38 3.34
C LEU A 192 5.54 -10.23 4.09
N PHE A 193 4.93 -9.04 4.04
CA PHE A 193 5.33 -7.89 4.81
C PHE A 193 4.32 -7.64 5.94
N MET A 194 4.84 -7.53 7.14
CA MET A 194 4.11 -7.15 8.36
C MET A 194 5.03 -6.33 9.24
N ASN A 195 4.49 -5.34 9.94
CA ASN A 195 5.20 -4.76 11.06
C ASN A 195 5.10 -5.66 12.31
N GLU A 196 5.82 -5.31 13.37
CA GLU A 196 5.88 -6.11 14.61
C GLU A 196 4.49 -6.31 15.22
N THR A 197 3.70 -5.25 15.30
CA THR A 197 2.34 -5.29 15.88
C THR A 197 1.40 -6.18 15.06
N GLU A 198 1.42 -6.07 13.75
CA GLU A 198 0.61 -6.91 12.86
C GLU A 198 1.01 -8.40 12.99
N ALA A 199 2.31 -8.67 13.02
CA ALA A 199 2.81 -10.04 13.17
C ALA A 199 2.36 -10.66 14.51
N GLU A 200 2.46 -9.93 15.60
CA GLU A 200 2.03 -10.38 16.93
C GLU A 200 0.52 -10.66 16.97
N HIS A 201 -0.29 -9.76 16.42
CA HIS A 201 -1.74 -9.91 16.41
C HIS A 201 -2.20 -11.08 15.54
N TYR A 202 -1.78 -11.15 14.26
CA TYR A 202 -2.15 -12.25 13.37
C TYR A 202 -1.52 -13.59 13.78
N GLY A 203 -0.31 -13.55 14.36
CA GLY A 203 0.38 -14.72 14.87
C GLY A 203 -0.16 -15.22 16.20
N ARG A 204 -0.85 -14.35 16.95
CA ARG A 204 -1.25 -14.61 18.34
C ARG A 204 -0.07 -15.03 19.19
N LYS A 205 1.04 -14.30 19.05
CA LYS A 205 2.31 -14.52 19.73
C LYS A 205 2.67 -13.29 20.57
N GLU A 206 3.53 -13.50 21.57
CA GLU A 206 4.08 -12.41 22.38
C GLU A 206 5.26 -11.71 21.71
N SER A 207 5.74 -12.26 20.56
CA SER A 207 6.88 -11.75 19.82
C SER A 207 6.63 -11.86 18.32
N ALA A 208 6.89 -10.77 17.61
CA ALA A 208 6.84 -10.71 16.15
C ALA A 208 7.78 -11.74 15.51
N GLU A 209 8.97 -11.98 16.10
CA GLU A 209 9.94 -12.95 15.60
C GLU A 209 9.39 -14.39 15.67
N GLU A 210 8.68 -14.76 16.75
CA GLU A 210 8.04 -16.07 16.85
C GLU A 210 6.92 -16.23 15.82
N ALA A 211 6.12 -15.17 15.62
CA ALA A 211 5.08 -15.16 14.60
C ALA A 211 5.66 -15.32 13.20
N ALA A 212 6.68 -14.53 12.85
CA ALA A 212 7.35 -14.61 11.56
C ALA A 212 7.96 -15.98 11.28
N ARG A 213 8.62 -16.60 12.27
CA ARG A 213 9.16 -17.96 12.17
C ARG A 213 8.07 -19.00 11.94
N GLU A 214 6.91 -18.85 12.60
CA GLU A 214 5.78 -19.74 12.40
C GLU A 214 5.20 -19.60 10.98
N PHE A 215 5.01 -18.37 10.52
CA PHE A 215 4.49 -18.08 9.17
C PHE A 215 5.42 -18.63 8.09
N ALA A 216 6.72 -18.33 8.16
CA ALA A 216 7.70 -18.83 7.22
C ALA A 216 7.73 -20.37 7.17
N ARG A 217 7.69 -21.02 8.33
CA ARG A 217 7.70 -22.49 8.41
C ARG A 217 6.41 -23.12 7.86
N THR A 218 5.26 -22.49 8.11
CA THR A 218 3.94 -23.04 7.75
C THR A 218 3.65 -22.86 6.26
N ALA A 219 4.04 -21.73 5.69
CA ALA A 219 3.73 -21.35 4.32
C ALA A 219 4.89 -21.53 3.34
N GLY A 220 6.13 -21.68 3.85
CA GLY A 220 7.33 -21.78 3.01
C GLY A 220 7.66 -20.49 2.27
N MET A 221 7.18 -19.33 2.79
CA MET A 221 7.42 -18.01 2.21
C MET A 221 8.46 -17.21 3.01
N ALA A 222 8.97 -16.13 2.44
CA ALA A 222 9.75 -15.13 3.16
C ALA A 222 8.81 -14.18 3.93
N VAL A 223 9.16 -13.85 5.18
CA VAL A 223 8.41 -12.95 6.07
C VAL A 223 9.35 -11.86 6.58
#